data_c5370970400767523574ec14e0d07aa7
#
_entry.id   c5370970400767523574ec14e0d07aa7
#
_cell.length_a   1.000
_cell.length_b   1.000
_cell.length_c   1.000
_cell.angle_alpha   90.00
_cell.angle_beta   90.00
_cell.angle_gamma   90.00
#
_symmetry.space_group_name_H-M   'P 1'
#
loop_
_entity.id
_entity.type
_entity.pdbx_description
1 polymer ?
#
loop_
_entity_poly.entity_id
_entity_poly.type
_entity_poly.pdbx_seq_one_letter_code
_entity_poly.pdbx_strand_id
1 'polypeptide(L)'
;MGGTFGRRKGSTSYTADFQFRFDPGRIGGVAYVLYTDVFALDSKTAHFNRVVDRIKSDPKCIELLGDPKKISAHGDETYNKWRRARPIASTTSTDSRGHEHLVMHFYVEGPLNRGTVYLHMIRTPSSGEFEYKYLYLDVKGHHRIYLENADTGIGSGKKGFRFLGISW
;
A
#
# COMPACT_ATOMS: atom_id res chain seq x y z
N MET A 1 20.87 -42.69 73.48
CA MET A 1 20.29 -41.35 73.39
C MET A 1 20.46 -40.86 71.98
N GLY A 2 19.51 -41.15 71.14
CA GLY A 2 19.55 -40.92 69.70
C GLY A 2 18.52 -39.84 69.24
N GLY A 3 19.02 -38.77 68.74
CA GLY A 3 18.21 -37.72 68.12
C GLY A 3 18.20 -37.88 66.65
N THR A 4 17.05 -38.26 66.12
CA THR A 4 16.85 -38.43 64.68
C THR A 4 16.52 -37.09 64.04
N PHE A 5 17.36 -36.68 63.10
CA PHE A 5 17.22 -35.43 62.38
C PHE A 5 16.32 -35.66 61.13
N GLY A 6 15.07 -35.19 61.19
CA GLY A 6 14.14 -35.28 60.10
C GLY A 6 14.40 -34.18 59.05
N ARG A 7 14.84 -34.56 57.85
CA ARG A 7 15.09 -33.71 56.70
C ARG A 7 13.80 -33.54 55.92
N ARG A 8 13.15 -32.37 55.99
CA ARG A 8 12.08 -31.98 55.07
C ARG A 8 12.67 -31.40 53.80
N LYS A 9 12.52 -32.12 52.72
CA LYS A 9 12.67 -31.56 51.35
C LYS A 9 11.33 -30.99 50.92
N GLY A 10 11.23 -29.70 50.89
CA GLY A 10 10.16 -29.00 50.19
C GLY A 10 10.65 -28.64 48.79
N SER A 11 10.32 -29.39 47.78
CA SER A 11 10.48 -28.99 46.39
C SER A 11 9.19 -28.33 45.96
N THR A 12 9.17 -27.02 45.97
CA THR A 12 8.09 -26.25 45.34
C THR A 12 8.43 -26.12 43.87
N SER A 13 7.89 -27.02 43.05
CA SER A 13 7.90 -26.87 41.60
C SER A 13 6.83 -25.86 41.23
N TYR A 14 7.24 -24.63 40.92
CA TYR A 14 6.39 -23.68 40.21
C TYR A 14 6.34 -24.10 38.77
N THR A 15 5.41 -24.96 38.42
CA THR A 15 4.92 -25.10 37.06
C THR A 15 3.99 -23.92 36.81
N ALA A 16 4.49 -22.88 36.17
CA ALA A 16 3.65 -21.85 35.61
C ALA A 16 2.89 -22.49 34.46
N ASP A 17 1.69 -22.98 34.75
CA ASP A 17 0.71 -23.34 33.73
C ASP A 17 0.28 -22.07 33.00
N PHE A 18 1.04 -21.74 31.94
CA PHE A 18 0.63 -20.74 30.98
C PHE A 18 -0.48 -21.34 30.11
N GLN A 19 -1.67 -21.41 30.68
CA GLN A 19 -2.86 -21.78 29.92
C GLN A 19 -3.20 -20.61 29.01
N PHE A 20 -2.80 -20.72 27.75
CA PHE A 20 -3.27 -19.86 26.68
C PHE A 20 -4.76 -20.13 26.48
N ARG A 21 -5.59 -19.36 27.21
CA ARG A 21 -7.04 -19.43 27.06
C ARG A 21 -7.40 -18.80 25.72
N PHE A 22 -7.61 -19.64 24.74
CA PHE A 22 -8.11 -19.25 23.42
C PHE A 22 -9.54 -18.73 23.58
N ASP A 23 -9.70 -17.42 23.52
CA ASP A 23 -10.97 -16.74 23.54
C ASP A 23 -11.40 -16.51 22.06
N PRO A 24 -12.31 -17.32 21.49
CA PRO A 24 -12.67 -17.25 20.07
C PRO A 24 -13.28 -15.90 19.68
N GLY A 25 -13.88 -15.17 20.62
CA GLY A 25 -14.42 -13.83 20.40
C GLY A 25 -13.35 -12.76 20.16
N ARG A 26 -12.18 -12.88 20.79
CA ARG A 26 -11.04 -11.94 20.59
C ARG A 26 -10.33 -12.17 19.27
N ILE A 27 -10.23 -13.41 18.84
CA ILE A 27 -9.60 -13.77 17.55
C ILE A 27 -10.45 -13.27 16.38
N GLY A 28 -11.78 -13.39 16.48
CA GLY A 28 -12.71 -12.86 15.48
C GLY A 28 -12.59 -11.35 15.31
N GLY A 29 -12.43 -10.58 16.41
CA GLY A 29 -12.23 -9.13 16.37
C GLY A 29 -10.91 -8.73 15.72
N VAL A 30 -9.79 -9.37 16.09
CA VAL A 30 -8.47 -9.09 15.49
C VAL A 30 -8.45 -9.50 14.01
N ALA A 31 -9.00 -10.66 13.66
CA ALA A 31 -9.09 -11.09 12.27
C ALA A 31 -9.95 -10.15 11.42
N TYR A 32 -11.05 -9.63 11.96
CA TYR A 32 -11.91 -8.65 11.31
C TYR A 32 -11.17 -7.33 11.06
N VAL A 33 -10.47 -6.78 12.06
CA VAL A 33 -9.69 -5.55 11.92
C VAL A 33 -8.57 -5.74 10.90
N LEU A 34 -7.82 -6.84 10.96
CA LEU A 34 -6.79 -7.15 9.97
C LEU A 34 -7.37 -7.30 8.57
N TYR A 35 -8.54 -7.92 8.45
CA TYR A 35 -9.22 -8.07 7.17
C TYR A 35 -9.66 -6.71 6.61
N THR A 36 -10.25 -5.85 7.42
CA THR A 36 -10.69 -4.51 6.98
C THR A 36 -9.51 -3.61 6.62
N ASP A 37 -8.40 -3.69 7.36
CA ASP A 37 -7.22 -2.86 7.08
C ASP A 37 -6.42 -3.33 5.85
N VAL A 38 -6.39 -4.64 5.58
CA VAL A 38 -5.60 -5.21 4.48
C VAL A 38 -6.43 -5.34 3.20
N PHE A 39 -7.70 -5.71 3.31
CA PHE A 39 -8.57 -6.02 2.16
C PHE A 39 -9.61 -4.94 1.88
N ALA A 40 -9.67 -3.86 2.66
CA ALA A 40 -10.52 -2.74 2.29
C ALA A 40 -10.17 -2.25 0.89
N LEU A 41 -11.17 -1.96 0.08
CA LEU A 41 -11.03 -1.41 -1.28
C LEU A 41 -10.21 -0.10 -1.27
N ASP A 42 -10.16 0.55 -0.11
CA ASP A 42 -9.42 1.78 0.18
C ASP A 42 -8.05 1.54 0.82
N SER A 43 -7.60 0.28 0.90
CA SER A 43 -6.27 -0.01 1.44
C SER A 43 -5.16 0.52 0.52
N LYS A 44 -4.04 0.90 1.12
CA LYS A 44 -2.84 1.35 0.36
C LYS A 44 -2.41 0.30 -0.67
N THR A 45 -2.58 -0.96 -0.36
CA THR A 45 -2.28 -2.09 -1.26
C THR A 45 -3.24 -2.12 -2.45
N ALA A 46 -4.53 -1.86 -2.24
CA ALA A 46 -5.51 -1.82 -3.32
C ALA A 46 -5.23 -0.66 -4.29
N HIS A 47 -4.89 0.53 -3.77
CA HIS A 47 -4.49 1.66 -4.59
C HIS A 47 -3.21 1.37 -5.38
N PHE A 48 -2.21 0.76 -4.74
CA PHE A 48 -0.98 0.35 -5.42
C PHE A 48 -1.26 -0.61 -6.58
N ASN A 49 -2.01 -1.69 -6.34
CA ASN A 49 -2.34 -2.67 -7.37
C ASN A 49 -3.09 -2.02 -8.55
N ARG A 50 -4.08 -1.18 -8.26
CA ARG A 50 -4.85 -0.44 -9.28
C ARG A 50 -3.95 0.45 -10.14
N VAL A 51 -2.97 1.12 -9.53
CA VAL A 51 -2.00 1.96 -10.26
C VAL A 51 -1.07 1.11 -11.11
N VAL A 52 -0.58 -0.01 -10.61
CA VAL A 52 0.26 -0.95 -11.37
C VAL A 52 -0.49 -1.50 -12.58
N ASP A 53 -1.76 -1.89 -12.41
CA ASP A 53 -2.60 -2.37 -13.52
C ASP A 53 -2.84 -1.26 -14.55
N ARG A 54 -3.02 -0.01 -14.09
CA ARG A 54 -3.15 1.15 -14.98
C ARG A 54 -1.88 1.36 -15.82
N ILE A 55 -0.70 1.29 -15.21
CA ILE A 55 0.60 1.41 -15.92
C ILE A 55 0.76 0.30 -16.95
N LYS A 56 0.40 -0.94 -16.62
CA LYS A 56 0.46 -2.09 -17.53
C LYS A 56 -0.54 -2.03 -18.67
N SER A 57 -1.56 -1.20 -18.57
CA SER A 57 -2.61 -1.03 -19.58
C SER A 57 -2.41 0.23 -20.44
N ASP A 58 -1.57 1.17 -20.03
CA ASP A 58 -1.34 2.41 -20.76
C ASP A 58 -0.31 2.22 -21.88
N PRO A 59 -0.66 2.55 -23.16
CA PRO A 59 0.22 2.32 -24.29
C PRO A 59 1.53 3.09 -24.23
N LYS A 60 1.55 4.30 -23.66
CA LYS A 60 2.78 5.11 -23.52
C LYS A 60 3.72 4.50 -22.47
N CYS A 61 3.16 3.98 -21.40
CA CYS A 61 3.96 3.27 -20.40
C CYS A 61 4.53 1.97 -20.96
N ILE A 62 3.77 1.22 -21.76
CA ILE A 62 4.21 -0.01 -22.42
C ILE A 62 5.32 0.30 -23.43
N GLU A 63 5.20 1.37 -24.20
CA GLU A 63 6.24 1.80 -25.16
C GLU A 63 7.59 2.04 -24.46
N LEU A 64 7.58 2.67 -23.28
CA LEU A 64 8.80 2.96 -22.54
C LEU A 64 9.30 1.78 -21.71
N LEU A 65 8.42 1.07 -21.03
CA LEU A 65 8.80 -0.02 -20.12
C LEU A 65 8.93 -1.37 -20.81
N GLY A 66 8.19 -1.59 -21.91
CA GLY A 66 8.16 -2.85 -22.66
C GLY A 66 6.99 -3.75 -22.28
N ASP A 67 7.17 -5.07 -22.42
CA ASP A 67 6.11 -6.07 -22.23
C ASP A 67 5.41 -5.97 -20.88
N PRO A 68 4.08 -5.72 -20.85
CA PRO A 68 3.31 -5.57 -19.61
C PRO A 68 3.42 -6.75 -18.65
N LYS A 69 3.61 -7.97 -19.19
CA LYS A 69 3.73 -9.19 -18.38
C LYS A 69 5.06 -9.27 -17.62
N LYS A 70 6.07 -8.54 -18.08
CA LYS A 70 7.40 -8.47 -17.48
C LYS A 70 7.61 -7.24 -16.60
N ILE A 71 6.63 -6.32 -16.57
CA ILE A 71 6.69 -5.16 -15.68
C ILE A 71 6.49 -5.61 -14.25
N SER A 72 7.46 -5.32 -13.41
CA SER A 72 7.42 -5.51 -11.96
C SER A 72 7.41 -4.18 -11.23
N ALA A 73 6.75 -4.13 -10.07
CA ALA A 73 6.72 -2.95 -9.21
C ALA A 73 7.22 -3.30 -7.80
N HIS A 74 7.99 -2.42 -7.19
CA HIS A 74 8.62 -2.65 -5.89
C HIS A 74 8.88 -1.35 -5.12
N GLY A 75 9.02 -1.46 -3.79
CA GLY A 75 9.13 -0.30 -2.89
C GLY A 75 10.51 0.35 -2.82
N ASP A 76 11.56 -0.28 -3.33
CA ASP A 76 12.94 0.23 -3.25
C ASP A 76 13.69 0.00 -4.58
N GLU A 77 14.43 1.01 -5.02
CA GLU A 77 15.29 0.94 -6.21
C GLU A 77 16.58 0.20 -5.87
N THR A 78 16.55 -1.12 -5.86
CA THR A 78 17.74 -1.91 -5.56
C THR A 78 17.72 -3.27 -6.25
N TYR A 79 18.90 -3.77 -6.60
CA TYR A 79 19.08 -5.13 -7.11
C TYR A 79 18.92 -6.21 -6.02
N ASN A 80 18.94 -5.82 -4.75
CA ASN A 80 18.80 -6.76 -3.64
C ASN A 80 17.33 -7.15 -3.44
N LYS A 81 17.01 -8.43 -3.64
CA LYS A 81 15.64 -8.98 -3.48
C LYS A 81 15.02 -8.69 -2.11
N TRP A 82 15.81 -8.70 -1.03
CA TRP A 82 15.34 -8.41 0.32
C TRP A 82 14.92 -6.95 0.52
N ARG A 83 15.61 -6.04 -0.14
CA ARG A 83 15.25 -4.61 -0.10
C ARG A 83 14.05 -4.29 -0.98
N ARG A 84 13.86 -5.02 -2.09
CA ARG A 84 12.68 -4.90 -2.95
C ARG A 84 11.38 -5.33 -2.26
N ALA A 85 11.47 -6.25 -1.28
CA ALA A 85 10.34 -6.69 -0.48
C ALA A 85 9.90 -5.67 0.60
N ARG A 86 10.55 -4.51 0.69
CA ARG A 86 10.14 -3.45 1.63
C ARG A 86 8.77 -2.90 1.27
N PRO A 87 7.99 -2.50 2.30
CA PRO A 87 6.72 -1.82 2.08
C PRO A 87 6.90 -0.58 1.20
N ILE A 88 5.92 -0.32 0.35
CA ILE A 88 5.89 0.85 -0.50
C ILE A 88 5.84 2.09 0.37
N ALA A 89 6.70 3.08 0.07
CA ALA A 89 6.72 4.33 0.78
C ALA A 89 5.40 5.07 0.54
N SER A 90 4.62 5.23 1.59
CA SER A 90 3.34 5.93 1.56
C SER A 90 3.17 6.80 2.78
N THR A 91 2.67 7.99 2.59
CA THR A 91 2.35 8.95 3.64
C THR A 91 0.88 9.33 3.55
N THR A 92 0.18 9.25 4.67
CA THR A 92 -1.19 9.76 4.78
C THR A 92 -1.14 10.97 5.71
N SER A 93 -1.75 12.08 5.29
CA SER A 93 -1.86 13.30 6.07
C SER A 93 -3.25 13.91 5.89
N THR A 94 -3.73 14.60 6.92
CA THR A 94 -5.02 15.33 6.86
C THR A 94 -4.72 16.83 6.90
N ASP A 95 -5.32 17.58 5.98
CA ASP A 95 -5.19 19.03 5.96
C ASP A 95 -6.15 19.70 6.96
N SER A 96 -6.02 21.04 7.11
CA SER A 96 -6.87 21.84 8.00
C SER A 96 -8.35 21.86 7.60
N ARG A 97 -8.68 21.44 6.39
CA ARG A 97 -10.06 21.33 5.85
C ARG A 97 -10.65 19.94 6.02
N GLY A 98 -9.89 19.01 6.62
CA GLY A 98 -10.31 17.63 6.80
C GLY A 98 -10.14 16.75 5.56
N HIS A 99 -9.42 17.22 4.53
CA HIS A 99 -9.10 16.36 3.39
C HIS A 99 -7.96 15.42 3.76
N GLU A 100 -8.11 14.15 3.45
CA GLU A 100 -7.04 13.18 3.56
C GLU A 100 -6.23 13.13 2.26
N HIS A 101 -4.92 13.23 2.41
CA HIS A 101 -3.95 13.12 1.33
C HIS A 101 -3.21 11.81 1.45
N LEU A 102 -3.25 10.99 0.41
CA LEU A 102 -2.43 9.79 0.27
C LEU A 102 -1.37 10.03 -0.79
N VAL A 103 -0.12 10.09 -0.37
CA VAL A 103 1.03 10.21 -1.25
C VAL A 103 1.80 8.91 -1.24
N MET A 104 2.08 8.37 -2.41
CA MET A 104 2.88 7.15 -2.58
C MET A 104 3.94 7.37 -3.65
N HIS A 105 5.09 6.72 -3.48
CA HIS A 105 6.04 6.53 -4.56
C HIS A 105 6.59 5.11 -4.54
N PHE A 106 6.82 4.57 -5.71
CA PHE A 106 7.36 3.24 -5.89
C PHE A 106 8.06 3.11 -7.24
N TYR A 107 8.84 2.08 -7.40
CA TYR A 107 9.64 1.84 -8.58
C TYR A 107 8.99 0.79 -9.46
N VAL A 108 9.07 1.01 -10.78
CA VAL A 108 8.65 0.03 -11.79
C VAL A 108 9.84 -0.32 -12.66
N GLU A 109 9.98 -1.59 -12.96
CA GLU A 109 11.03 -2.12 -13.81
C GLU A 109 10.38 -2.97 -14.92
N GLY A 110 10.65 -2.60 -16.14
CA GLY A 110 10.29 -3.35 -17.33
C GLY A 110 11.53 -3.86 -18.08
N PRO A 111 11.34 -4.63 -19.15
CA PRO A 111 12.47 -5.18 -19.93
C PRO A 111 13.27 -4.10 -20.67
N LEU A 112 12.70 -2.94 -20.97
CA LEU A 112 13.36 -1.85 -21.69
C LEU A 112 13.95 -0.80 -20.73
N ASN A 113 13.16 -0.32 -19.79
CA ASN A 113 13.52 0.77 -18.90
C ASN A 113 12.99 0.57 -17.47
N ARG A 114 13.48 1.44 -16.58
CA ARG A 114 13.02 1.59 -15.20
C ARG A 114 12.49 2.99 -14.99
N GLY A 115 11.53 3.10 -14.10
CA GLY A 115 10.97 4.39 -13.75
C GLY A 115 10.48 4.45 -12.31
N THR A 116 10.18 5.66 -11.86
CA THR A 116 9.56 5.92 -10.57
C THR A 116 8.14 6.41 -10.79
N VAL A 117 7.21 5.82 -10.09
CA VAL A 117 5.81 6.22 -10.10
C VAL A 117 5.53 7.11 -8.91
N TYR A 118 4.89 8.22 -9.16
CA TYR A 118 4.43 9.16 -8.13
C TYR A 118 2.92 9.26 -8.18
N LEU A 119 2.30 9.06 -7.04
CA LEU A 119 0.86 9.06 -6.83
C LEU A 119 0.50 10.03 -5.72
N HIS A 120 -0.48 10.90 -5.97
CA HIS A 120 -1.13 11.69 -4.95
C HIS A 120 -2.64 11.61 -5.13
N MET A 121 -3.32 11.15 -4.10
CA MET A 121 -4.77 11.07 -4.04
C MET A 121 -5.29 11.93 -2.91
N ILE A 122 -6.51 12.42 -3.06
CA ILE A 122 -7.20 13.23 -2.06
C ILE A 122 -8.57 12.62 -1.81
N ARG A 123 -8.93 12.48 -0.54
CA ARG A 123 -10.27 12.12 -0.10
C ARG A 123 -10.89 13.31 0.60
N THR A 124 -12.01 13.81 0.05
CA THR A 124 -12.77 14.87 0.71
C THR A 124 -13.75 14.25 1.72
N PRO A 125 -14.06 14.93 2.83
CA PRO A 125 -15.02 14.42 3.80
C PRO A 125 -16.41 14.14 3.21
N SER A 126 -16.74 14.81 2.09
CA SER A 126 -18.02 14.69 1.42
C SER A 126 -18.10 13.53 0.42
N SER A 127 -16.99 13.16 -0.24
CA SER A 127 -17.01 12.10 -1.26
C SER A 127 -16.75 10.72 -0.68
N GLY A 128 -16.03 10.62 0.45
CA GLY A 128 -15.69 9.35 1.06
C GLY A 128 -14.70 8.48 0.27
N GLU A 129 -14.40 8.82 -0.98
CA GLU A 129 -13.51 8.09 -1.87
C GLU A 129 -12.25 8.90 -2.18
N PHE A 130 -11.15 8.17 -2.48
CA PHE A 130 -9.91 8.79 -2.93
C PHE A 130 -9.97 9.11 -4.42
N GLU A 131 -9.72 10.36 -4.75
CA GLU A 131 -9.60 10.87 -6.12
C GLU A 131 -8.15 11.18 -6.46
N TYR A 132 -7.75 10.92 -7.72
CA TYR A 132 -6.40 11.23 -8.16
C TYR A 132 -6.21 12.74 -8.30
N LYS A 133 -5.25 13.30 -7.56
CA LYS A 133 -4.75 14.64 -7.82
C LYS A 133 -3.73 14.61 -8.96
N TYR A 134 -2.77 13.67 -8.88
CA TYR A 134 -1.88 13.34 -9.97
C TYR A 134 -1.41 11.90 -9.89
N LEU A 135 -1.13 11.33 -11.04
CA LEU A 135 -0.45 10.06 -11.22
C LEU A 135 0.48 10.21 -12.42
N TYR A 136 1.77 10.05 -12.21
CA TYR A 136 2.73 10.09 -13.30
C TYR A 136 3.86 9.09 -13.13
N LEU A 137 4.41 8.69 -14.27
CA LEU A 137 5.61 7.87 -14.40
C LEU A 137 6.76 8.75 -14.87
N ASP A 138 7.86 8.68 -14.14
CA ASP A 138 9.13 9.34 -14.46
C ASP A 138 10.17 8.29 -14.85
N VAL A 139 10.59 8.29 -16.11
CA VAL A 139 11.61 7.39 -16.64
C VAL A 139 12.84 8.22 -17.00
N LYS A 140 14.00 7.83 -16.48
CA LYS A 140 15.24 8.57 -16.70
C LYS A 140 15.57 8.72 -18.20
N GLY A 141 15.76 9.96 -18.63
CA GLY A 141 16.06 10.27 -20.04
C GLY A 141 14.82 10.41 -20.94
N HIS A 142 13.63 10.30 -20.40
CA HIS A 142 12.38 10.48 -21.13
C HIS A 142 11.51 11.56 -20.49
N HIS A 143 10.54 12.07 -21.25
CA HIS A 143 9.55 12.98 -20.72
C HIS A 143 8.63 12.25 -19.74
N ARG A 144 8.23 12.96 -18.69
CA ARG A 144 7.31 12.46 -17.68
C ARG A 144 5.96 12.13 -18.30
N ILE A 145 5.42 10.93 -18.02
CA ILE A 145 4.11 10.49 -18.50
C ILE A 145 3.08 10.72 -17.40
N TYR A 146 2.13 11.61 -17.65
CA TYR A 146 0.99 11.82 -16.77
C TYR A 146 -0.14 10.87 -17.17
N LEU A 147 -0.52 9.98 -16.26
CA LEU A 147 -1.66 9.07 -16.38
C LEU A 147 -2.95 9.72 -15.88
N GLU A 148 -2.82 10.52 -14.80
CA GLU A 148 -3.89 11.34 -14.23
C GLU A 148 -3.29 12.67 -13.77
N ASN A 149 -3.99 13.76 -14.04
CA ASN A 149 -3.61 15.10 -13.60
C ASN A 149 -4.84 15.97 -13.46
N ALA A 150 -5.28 16.21 -12.23
CA ALA A 150 -6.44 17.06 -11.94
C ALA A 150 -6.14 18.56 -12.10
N ASP A 151 -4.87 18.97 -11.95
CA ASP A 151 -4.48 20.38 -11.95
C ASP A 151 -4.24 20.95 -13.36
N THR A 152 -4.02 20.09 -14.34
CA THR A 152 -3.82 20.53 -15.72
C THR A 152 -4.94 19.95 -16.61
N GLY A 153 -5.93 20.74 -16.89
CA GLY A 153 -6.90 20.45 -17.94
C GLY A 153 -6.29 20.43 -19.35
N ILE A 154 -4.96 20.14 -19.47
CA ILE A 154 -4.20 20.13 -20.71
C ILE A 154 -3.61 18.74 -20.92
N GLY A 155 -4.30 18.02 -21.76
CA GLY A 155 -3.69 17.08 -22.69
C GLY A 155 -3.40 15.67 -22.18
N SER A 156 -4.28 14.83 -22.42
CA SER A 156 -4.16 13.68 -23.32
C SER A 156 -5.38 12.78 -23.19
N GLY A 157 -6.15 12.75 -24.28
CA GLY A 157 -7.14 11.71 -24.53
C GLY A 157 -8.43 11.86 -23.71
N LYS A 158 -9.37 12.56 -24.32
CA LYS A 158 -10.79 12.60 -23.97
C LYS A 158 -11.31 11.26 -23.47
N LYS A 159 -11.36 11.10 -22.15
CA LYS A 159 -12.49 10.46 -21.50
C LYS A 159 -13.00 11.51 -20.53
N GLY A 160 -14.10 12.13 -20.93
CA GLY A 160 -14.73 13.20 -20.20
C GLY A 160 -14.91 12.79 -18.75
N PHE A 161 -14.33 13.57 -17.88
CA PHE A 161 -14.59 13.50 -16.45
C PHE A 161 -16.06 13.90 -16.30
N ARG A 162 -16.92 12.92 -16.09
CA ARG A 162 -18.32 13.17 -15.72
C ARG A 162 -18.33 13.61 -14.27
N PHE A 163 -18.13 14.89 -14.06
CA PHE A 163 -18.47 15.52 -12.81
C PHE A 163 -19.94 15.94 -12.92
N LEU A 164 -20.78 15.36 -12.07
CA LEU A 164 -22.20 15.73 -11.90
C LEU A 164 -23.10 15.64 -13.16
N GLY A 165 -22.90 14.67 -14.04
CA GLY A 165 -23.91 14.38 -15.08
C GLY A 165 -24.11 15.45 -16.16
N ILE A 166 -23.26 16.46 -16.24
CA ILE A 166 -23.33 17.52 -17.23
C ILE A 166 -22.20 17.35 -18.23
N SER A 167 -22.55 17.06 -19.47
CA SER A 167 -21.63 17.06 -20.61
C SER A 167 -21.68 18.45 -21.26
N TRP A 168 -20.53 19.07 -21.39
CA TRP A 168 -20.30 20.24 -22.24
C TRP A 168 -19.60 19.80 -23.51
#